data_f545314cd3d6acde8b29d33446229bc6
#
_entry.id   f545314cd3d6acde8b29d33446229bc6
#
_cell.length_a   1.000
_cell.length_b   1.000
_cell.length_c   1.000
_cell.angle_alpha   90.00
_cell.angle_beta   90.00
_cell.angle_gamma   90.00
#
_symmetry.space_group_name_H-M   'P 1'
#
loop_
_entity.id
_entity.type
_entity.pdbx_description
1 polymer ?
#
loop_
_entity_poly.entity_id
_entity_poly.type
_entity_poly.pdbx_seq_one_letter_code
_entity_poly.pdbx_strand_id
1 'polypeptide(L)'
;MEFAFKLTREDWKPFLKVANRRLTTLAKANRKLFVSNLVAWMALGFAIAAYAAMYRKYPNLTHDLNVVAATVIVGALLLVGSFIFKQWLYQTATISEAGIFLGSQTVEANPQTITFKSSFGTTTYQWDRFIHRAENEAHIYLFVDNALALIIPKSAVGSDERLAELRQWAQLGAP
;
A
#
# COMPACT_ATOMS: atom_id res chain seq x y z
N MET A 1 -7.49 24.29 16.05
CA MET A 1 -6.87 23.41 17.08
C MET A 1 -5.41 23.18 16.76
N GLU A 2 -4.59 22.97 17.80
CA GLU A 2 -3.16 22.64 17.64
C GLU A 2 -2.84 21.41 18.47
N PHE A 3 -2.01 20.50 17.93
CA PHE A 3 -1.52 19.32 18.60
C PHE A 3 -0.21 18.85 17.98
N ALA A 4 0.62 18.18 18.79
CA ALA A 4 1.92 17.68 18.37
C ALA A 4 2.02 16.17 18.62
N PHE A 5 2.75 15.48 17.77
CA PHE A 5 2.99 14.05 17.89
C PHE A 5 4.30 13.65 17.22
N LYS A 6 4.73 12.43 17.49
CA LYS A 6 5.88 11.82 16.83
C LYS A 6 5.44 10.57 16.10
N LEU A 7 5.58 10.56 14.78
CA LEU A 7 5.34 9.36 13.98
C LEU A 7 6.52 8.40 14.07
N THR A 8 6.19 7.13 14.22
CA THR A 8 7.11 6.01 14.32
C THR A 8 6.90 5.02 13.15
N ARG A 9 7.77 4.03 13.02
CA ARG A 9 7.56 2.94 12.06
C ARG A 9 6.33 2.10 12.38
N GLU A 10 5.88 2.07 13.62
CA GLU A 10 4.67 1.34 14.01
C GLU A 10 3.41 2.01 13.47
N ASP A 11 3.37 3.34 13.45
CA ASP A 11 2.27 4.11 12.84
C ASP A 11 2.21 3.95 11.32
N TRP A 12 3.38 3.70 10.71
CA TRP A 12 3.48 3.49 9.27
C TRP A 12 2.93 2.13 8.79
N LYS A 13 3.08 1.07 9.57
CA LYS A 13 2.60 -0.27 9.20
C LYS A 13 1.08 -0.30 8.92
N PRO A 14 0.21 0.24 9.79
CA PRO A 14 -1.23 0.33 9.51
C PRO A 14 -1.54 1.19 8.27
N PHE A 15 -0.80 2.27 8.06
CA PHE A 15 -0.93 3.09 6.86
C PHE A 15 -0.67 2.29 5.58
N LEU A 16 0.40 1.52 5.52
CA LEU A 16 0.69 0.67 4.35
C LEU A 16 -0.47 -0.27 4.02
N LYS A 17 -1.14 -0.82 5.03
CA LYS A 17 -2.31 -1.69 4.82
C LYS A 17 -3.47 -0.92 4.16
N VAL A 18 -3.74 0.31 4.61
CA VAL A 18 -4.79 1.17 4.06
C VAL A 18 -4.42 1.61 2.64
N ALA A 19 -3.19 2.08 2.42
CA ALA A 19 -2.68 2.50 1.11
C ALA A 19 -2.70 1.34 0.10
N ASN A 20 -2.24 0.15 0.48
CA ASN A 20 -2.26 -1.03 -0.39
C ASN A 20 -3.69 -1.46 -0.75
N ARG A 21 -4.62 -1.43 0.20
CA ARG A 21 -6.04 -1.72 -0.06
C ARG A 21 -6.60 -0.76 -1.10
N ARG A 22 -6.33 0.54 -0.95
CA ARG A 22 -6.74 1.57 -1.92
C ARG A 22 -6.11 1.33 -3.29
N LEU A 23 -4.78 1.14 -3.37
CA LEU A 23 -4.09 0.87 -4.63
C LEU A 23 -4.62 -0.40 -5.31
N THR A 24 -4.93 -1.45 -4.56
CA THR A 24 -5.54 -2.67 -5.10
C THR A 24 -6.92 -2.39 -5.68
N THR A 25 -7.72 -1.53 -5.04
CA THR A 25 -9.03 -1.13 -5.57
C THR A 25 -8.88 -0.34 -6.87
N LEU A 26 -7.95 0.62 -6.91
CA LEU A 26 -7.63 1.40 -8.11
C LEU A 26 -7.06 0.51 -9.24
N ALA A 27 -6.19 -0.45 -8.91
CA ALA A 27 -5.63 -1.39 -9.86
C ALA A 27 -6.69 -2.34 -10.44
N LYS A 28 -7.65 -2.81 -9.61
CA LYS A 28 -8.80 -3.63 -10.09
C LYS A 28 -9.68 -2.84 -11.07
N ALA A 29 -9.83 -1.54 -10.88
CA ALA A 29 -10.55 -0.68 -11.83
C ALA A 29 -9.78 -0.53 -13.15
N ASN A 30 -8.48 -0.82 -13.19
CA ASN A 30 -7.68 -0.77 -14.41
C ASN A 30 -7.81 -2.09 -15.19
N ARG A 31 -8.75 -2.11 -16.15
CA ARG A 31 -9.05 -3.27 -17.01
C ARG A 31 -7.81 -3.87 -17.69
N LYS A 32 -6.81 -3.06 -18.06
CA LYS A 32 -5.58 -3.54 -18.71
C LYS A 32 -4.74 -4.42 -17.78
N LEU A 33 -4.57 -4.01 -16.52
CA LEU A 33 -3.84 -4.79 -15.52
C LEU A 33 -4.57 -6.11 -15.18
N PHE A 34 -5.89 -6.06 -15.10
CA PHE A 34 -6.69 -7.27 -14.87
C PHE A 34 -6.54 -8.26 -16.03
N VAL A 35 -6.68 -7.79 -17.27
CA VAL A 35 -6.56 -8.63 -18.46
C VAL A 35 -5.15 -9.22 -18.59
N SER A 36 -4.10 -8.43 -18.39
CA SER A 36 -2.72 -8.93 -18.46
C SER A 36 -2.44 -10.03 -17.43
N ASN A 37 -2.97 -9.88 -16.22
CA ASN A 37 -2.84 -10.89 -15.16
C ASN A 37 -3.62 -12.18 -15.53
N LEU A 38 -4.83 -12.04 -16.05
CA LEU A 38 -5.63 -13.18 -16.52
C LEU A 38 -4.91 -13.94 -17.63
N VAL A 39 -4.35 -13.24 -18.63
CA VAL A 39 -3.58 -13.85 -19.71
C VAL A 39 -2.36 -14.61 -19.19
N ALA A 40 -1.64 -14.05 -18.21
CA ALA A 40 -0.49 -14.73 -17.60
C ALA A 40 -0.89 -16.03 -16.90
N TRP A 41 -1.99 -16.04 -16.14
CA TRP A 41 -2.52 -17.26 -15.50
C TRP A 41 -3.02 -18.30 -16.50
N MET A 42 -3.67 -17.86 -17.59
CA MET A 42 -4.09 -18.76 -18.67
C MET A 42 -2.89 -19.40 -19.38
N ALA A 43 -1.83 -18.62 -19.66
CA ALA A 43 -0.60 -19.13 -20.27
C ALA A 43 0.09 -20.18 -19.39
N LEU A 44 0.15 -19.94 -18.07
CA LEU A 44 0.68 -20.89 -17.10
C LEU A 44 -0.16 -22.19 -17.07
N GLY A 45 -1.47 -22.06 -17.00
CA GLY A 45 -2.39 -23.22 -17.04
C GLY A 45 -2.23 -24.06 -18.31
N PHE A 46 -2.09 -23.38 -19.46
CA PHE A 46 -1.84 -24.05 -20.75
C PHE A 46 -0.50 -24.79 -20.77
N ALA A 47 0.56 -24.17 -20.25
CA ALA A 47 1.89 -24.79 -20.16
C ALA A 47 1.87 -26.06 -19.30
N ILE A 48 1.15 -26.04 -18.16
CA ILE A 48 0.99 -27.21 -17.28
C ILE A 48 0.20 -28.32 -18.01
N ALA A 49 -0.88 -27.99 -18.71
CA ALA A 49 -1.70 -28.95 -19.45
C ALA A 49 -0.91 -29.56 -20.61
N ALA A 50 -0.15 -28.76 -21.36
CA ALA A 50 0.73 -29.22 -22.43
C ALA A 50 1.80 -30.20 -21.93
N TYR A 51 2.45 -29.86 -20.81
CA TYR A 51 3.41 -30.72 -20.12
C TYR A 51 2.76 -32.11 -19.78
N ALA A 52 1.60 -32.09 -19.14
CA ALA A 52 0.91 -33.29 -18.73
C ALA A 52 0.51 -34.17 -19.96
N ALA A 53 0.12 -33.55 -21.07
CA ALA A 53 -0.19 -34.24 -22.30
C ALA A 53 1.06 -34.87 -22.93
N MET A 54 2.19 -34.16 -22.97
CA MET A 54 3.46 -34.66 -23.46
C MET A 54 3.98 -35.80 -22.60
N TYR A 55 3.89 -35.72 -21.29
CA TYR A 55 4.28 -36.76 -20.36
C TYR A 55 3.55 -38.07 -20.60
N ARG A 56 2.22 -38.00 -20.90
CA ARG A 56 1.40 -39.17 -21.20
C ARG A 56 1.71 -39.80 -22.58
N LYS A 57 2.01 -38.93 -23.56
CA LYS A 57 2.19 -39.38 -24.96
C LYS A 57 3.57 -39.95 -25.22
N TYR A 58 4.59 -39.50 -24.51
CA TYR A 58 6.00 -39.86 -24.76
C TYR A 58 6.69 -40.37 -23.48
N PRO A 59 6.33 -41.61 -23.02
CA PRO A 59 6.87 -42.11 -21.75
C PRO A 59 8.40 -42.29 -21.78
N ASN A 60 9.00 -42.49 -22.95
CA ASN A 60 10.44 -42.67 -23.13
C ASN A 60 11.24 -41.33 -22.91
N LEU A 61 10.56 -40.19 -22.96
CA LEU A 61 11.15 -38.86 -22.72
C LEU A 61 10.89 -38.34 -21.29
N THR A 62 10.41 -39.19 -20.40
CA THR A 62 10.01 -38.79 -19.05
C THR A 62 11.16 -38.18 -18.26
N HIS A 63 12.40 -38.66 -18.40
CA HIS A 63 13.56 -38.12 -17.72
C HIS A 63 13.83 -36.67 -18.17
N ASP A 64 13.90 -36.42 -19.47
CA ASP A 64 14.20 -35.10 -20.02
C ASP A 64 13.05 -34.12 -19.75
N LEU A 65 11.80 -34.59 -19.85
CA LEU A 65 10.64 -33.77 -19.47
C LEU A 65 10.63 -33.39 -17.99
N ASN A 66 11.05 -34.30 -17.11
CA ASN A 66 11.16 -34.00 -15.67
C ASN A 66 12.23 -32.96 -15.37
N VAL A 67 13.40 -33.05 -16.07
CA VAL A 67 14.47 -32.05 -15.93
C VAL A 67 13.97 -30.67 -16.40
N VAL A 68 13.28 -30.60 -17.53
CA VAL A 68 12.70 -29.34 -18.03
C VAL A 68 11.67 -28.79 -17.04
N ALA A 69 10.76 -29.64 -16.54
CA ALA A 69 9.75 -29.24 -15.57
C ALA A 69 10.39 -28.72 -14.26
N ALA A 70 11.37 -29.43 -13.74
CA ALA A 70 12.10 -29.00 -12.55
C ALA A 70 12.77 -27.63 -12.75
N THR A 71 13.41 -27.42 -13.91
CA THR A 71 14.02 -26.13 -14.24
C THR A 71 13.01 -25.00 -14.31
N VAL A 72 11.84 -25.24 -14.95
CA VAL A 72 10.74 -24.24 -15.02
C VAL A 72 10.18 -23.94 -13.64
N ILE A 73 9.98 -24.95 -12.79
CA ILE A 73 9.49 -24.76 -11.42
C ILE A 73 10.50 -23.94 -10.60
N VAL A 74 11.79 -24.29 -10.64
CA VAL A 74 12.81 -23.53 -9.92
C VAL A 74 12.86 -22.09 -10.43
N GLY A 75 12.83 -21.86 -11.74
CA GLY A 75 12.77 -20.53 -12.32
C GLY A 75 11.57 -19.72 -11.85
N ALA A 76 10.38 -20.34 -11.83
CA ALA A 76 9.16 -19.71 -11.33
C ALA A 76 9.26 -19.36 -9.82
N LEU A 77 9.80 -20.27 -9.00
CA LEU A 77 10.02 -20.04 -7.58
C LEU A 77 11.00 -18.89 -7.32
N LEU A 78 12.07 -18.79 -8.09
CA LEU A 78 13.03 -17.69 -8.01
C LEU A 78 12.38 -16.35 -8.40
N LEU A 79 11.54 -16.32 -9.44
CA LEU A 79 10.80 -15.12 -9.84
C LEU A 79 9.82 -14.67 -8.75
N VAL A 80 9.03 -15.61 -8.22
CA VAL A 80 8.09 -15.31 -7.12
C VAL A 80 8.85 -14.86 -5.88
N GLY A 81 9.92 -15.56 -5.51
CA GLY A 81 10.77 -15.19 -4.37
C GLY A 81 11.39 -13.81 -4.53
N SER A 82 11.88 -13.47 -5.74
CA SER A 82 12.42 -12.14 -6.02
C SER A 82 11.36 -11.04 -5.95
N PHE A 83 10.13 -11.34 -6.37
CA PHE A 83 9.00 -10.40 -6.25
C PHE A 83 8.61 -10.16 -4.79
N ILE A 84 8.49 -11.23 -3.99
CA ILE A 84 8.21 -11.13 -2.55
C ILE A 84 9.32 -10.37 -1.83
N PHE A 85 10.60 -10.68 -2.16
CA PHE A 85 11.76 -10.00 -1.58
C PHE A 85 11.78 -8.51 -1.91
N LYS A 86 11.51 -8.13 -3.17
CA LYS A 86 11.37 -6.72 -3.55
C LYS A 86 10.24 -6.04 -2.79
N GLN A 87 9.08 -6.68 -2.69
CA GLN A 87 7.94 -6.14 -1.93
C GLN A 87 8.30 -5.92 -0.46
N TRP A 88 8.97 -6.87 0.16
CA TRP A 88 9.46 -6.76 1.53
C TRP A 88 10.50 -5.65 1.69
N LEU A 89 11.46 -5.56 0.75
CA LEU A 89 12.49 -4.52 0.74
C LEU A 89 11.87 -3.12 0.60
N TYR A 90 10.89 -2.94 -0.29
CA TYR A 90 10.16 -1.68 -0.41
C TYR A 90 9.45 -1.31 0.88
N GLN A 91 8.82 -2.23 1.56
CA GLN A 91 8.11 -1.97 2.81
C GLN A 91 9.05 -1.59 3.96
N THR A 92 10.27 -2.10 3.97
CA THR A 92 11.24 -1.86 5.05
C THR A 92 12.20 -0.71 4.77
N ALA A 93 12.59 -0.52 3.51
CA ALA A 93 13.63 0.44 3.11
C ALA A 93 13.09 1.83 2.73
N THR A 94 11.78 1.97 2.43
CA THR A 94 11.22 3.21 1.91
C THR A 94 11.10 4.33 2.94
N ILE A 95 11.26 4.05 4.24
CA ILE A 95 11.12 5.08 5.28
C ILE A 95 12.33 5.07 6.19
N SER A 96 13.03 6.19 6.12
CA SER A 96 14.10 6.52 7.06
C SER A 96 13.52 7.18 8.31
N GLU A 97 14.05 6.83 9.47
CA GLU A 97 13.71 7.52 10.73
C GLU A 97 14.13 9.00 10.73
N ALA A 98 15.13 9.32 9.90
CA ALA A 98 15.55 10.69 9.64
C ALA A 98 14.82 11.34 8.44
N GLY A 99 13.75 10.71 7.95
CA GLY A 99 13.00 11.19 6.79
C GLY A 99 11.84 12.12 7.14
N ILE A 100 11.27 12.74 6.11
CA ILE A 100 10.19 13.74 6.24
C ILE A 100 8.92 13.16 6.89
N PHE A 101 8.68 11.84 6.73
CA PHE A 101 7.43 11.20 7.16
C PHE A 101 7.43 10.76 8.62
N LEU A 102 8.61 10.44 9.18
CA LEU A 102 8.75 10.04 10.57
C LEU A 102 9.35 11.19 11.37
N GLY A 103 9.09 11.21 12.67
CA GLY A 103 9.60 12.24 13.58
C GLY A 103 8.50 13.10 14.15
N SER A 104 8.95 14.16 14.84
CA SER A 104 8.05 15.10 15.51
C SER A 104 7.35 16.01 14.50
N GLN A 105 6.05 16.10 14.62
CA GLN A 105 5.20 16.95 13.80
C GLN A 105 4.25 17.74 14.70
N THR A 106 4.01 18.99 14.33
CA THR A 106 2.96 19.82 14.92
C THR A 106 1.93 20.10 13.86
N VAL A 107 0.66 19.92 14.21
CA VAL A 107 -0.47 20.13 13.31
C VAL A 107 -1.31 21.26 13.84
N GLU A 108 -1.58 22.24 12.98
CA GLU A 108 -2.54 23.30 13.21
C GLU A 108 -3.72 23.10 12.25
N ALA A 109 -4.90 22.90 12.78
CA ALA A 109 -6.10 22.68 11.96
C ALA A 109 -7.19 23.72 12.32
N ASN A 110 -7.85 24.22 11.30
CA ASN A 110 -9.00 25.10 11.38
C ASN A 110 -10.06 24.67 10.32
N PRO A 111 -11.25 25.27 10.28
CA PRO A 111 -12.28 24.87 9.33
C PRO A 111 -11.90 24.97 7.84
N GLN A 112 -10.90 25.79 7.50
CA GLN A 112 -10.49 26.03 6.10
C GLN A 112 -9.25 25.24 5.70
N THR A 113 -8.29 25.07 6.64
CA THR A 113 -6.97 24.53 6.33
C THR A 113 -6.43 23.64 7.43
N ILE A 114 -5.48 22.80 7.05
CA ILE A 114 -4.64 22.05 7.96
C ILE A 114 -3.17 22.29 7.61
N THR A 115 -2.37 22.62 8.60
CA THR A 115 -0.93 22.93 8.47
C THR A 115 -0.13 21.91 9.25
N PHE A 116 0.83 21.29 8.57
CA PHE A 116 1.81 20.38 9.16
C PHE A 116 3.16 21.09 9.25
N LYS A 117 3.72 21.14 10.46
CA LYS A 117 5.05 21.67 10.74
C LYS A 117 5.95 20.52 11.17
N SER A 118 7.10 20.38 10.54
CA SER A 118 8.15 19.41 10.88
C SER A 118 9.52 20.08 10.88
N SER A 119 10.56 19.34 11.25
CA SER A 119 11.94 19.82 11.12
C SER A 119 12.37 20.14 9.68
N PHE A 120 11.63 19.64 8.70
CA PHE A 120 11.92 19.83 7.26
C PHE A 120 11.16 20.99 6.62
N GLY A 121 10.18 21.55 7.33
CA GLY A 121 9.39 22.67 6.82
C GLY A 121 7.95 22.66 7.27
N THR A 122 7.21 23.60 6.72
CA THR A 122 5.77 23.79 6.97
C THR A 122 5.01 23.62 5.67
N THR A 123 3.94 22.85 5.71
CA THR A 123 3.05 22.66 4.55
C THR A 123 1.61 22.84 4.97
N THR A 124 0.88 23.69 4.24
CA THR A 124 -0.54 23.96 4.49
C THR A 124 -1.38 23.42 3.35
N TYR A 125 -2.44 22.71 3.70
CA TYR A 125 -3.42 22.17 2.75
C TYR A 125 -4.81 22.74 3.06
N GLN A 126 -5.58 23.01 2.01
CA GLN A 126 -7.03 23.17 2.10
C GLN A 126 -7.67 21.79 2.16
N TRP A 127 -8.81 21.66 2.85
CA TRP A 127 -9.45 20.35 3.04
C TRP A 127 -9.94 19.70 1.74
N ASP A 128 -10.27 20.48 0.72
CA ASP A 128 -10.67 20.03 -0.62
C ASP A 128 -9.52 19.40 -1.44
N ARG A 129 -8.26 19.65 -1.05
CA ARG A 129 -7.08 19.11 -1.72
C ARG A 129 -6.81 17.63 -1.41
N PHE A 130 -7.46 17.08 -0.40
CA PHE A 130 -7.33 15.67 -0.09
C PHE A 130 -8.22 14.85 -1.02
N ILE A 131 -7.61 14.02 -1.89
CA ILE A 131 -8.30 13.19 -2.87
C ILE A 131 -9.02 11.99 -2.25
N HIS A 132 -8.64 11.62 -1.03
CA HIS A 132 -9.29 10.56 -0.27
C HIS A 132 -9.00 10.70 1.21
N ARG A 133 -9.94 10.24 2.02
CA ARG A 133 -9.88 10.26 3.47
C ARG A 133 -10.22 8.88 3.98
N ALA A 134 -9.47 8.41 4.96
CA ALA A 134 -9.73 7.14 5.62
C ALA A 134 -9.35 7.22 7.08
N GLU A 135 -9.95 6.38 7.91
CA GLU A 135 -9.54 6.22 9.28
C GLU A 135 -9.56 4.75 9.70
N ASN A 136 -8.79 4.43 10.73
CA ASN A 136 -8.87 3.18 11.47
C ASN A 136 -9.06 3.48 12.97
N GLU A 137 -8.90 2.49 13.82
CA GLU A 137 -9.06 2.66 15.28
C GLU A 137 -8.10 3.71 15.86
N ALA A 138 -6.85 3.77 15.37
CA ALA A 138 -5.78 4.57 15.93
C ALA A 138 -5.43 5.84 15.14
N HIS A 139 -5.71 5.89 13.83
CA HIS A 139 -5.21 6.94 12.95
C HIS A 139 -6.27 7.47 11.99
N ILE A 140 -6.10 8.73 11.58
CA ILE A 140 -6.75 9.38 10.45
C ILE A 140 -5.70 9.52 9.33
N TYR A 141 -6.11 9.23 8.08
CA TYR A 141 -5.29 9.30 6.89
C TYR A 141 -5.89 10.28 5.89
N LEU A 142 -5.16 11.34 5.58
CA LEU A 142 -5.55 12.36 4.60
C LEU A 142 -4.69 12.19 3.35
N PHE A 143 -5.25 11.59 2.31
CA PHE A 143 -4.52 11.27 1.11
C PHE A 143 -4.36 12.49 0.20
N VAL A 144 -3.13 12.90 -0.03
CA VAL A 144 -2.74 13.95 -0.99
C VAL A 144 -2.48 13.37 -2.39
N ASP A 145 -2.19 12.05 -2.46
CA ASP A 145 -2.03 11.31 -3.71
C ASP A 145 -2.51 9.86 -3.50
N ASN A 146 -2.51 9.03 -4.54
CA ASN A 146 -3.03 7.67 -4.50
C ASN A 146 -2.38 6.77 -3.44
N ALA A 147 -1.10 6.97 -3.17
CA ALA A 147 -0.31 6.20 -2.20
C ALA A 147 0.34 7.07 -1.12
N LEU A 148 0.10 8.36 -1.09
CA LEU A 148 0.70 9.30 -0.15
C LEU A 148 -0.38 9.94 0.71
N ALA A 149 -0.27 9.80 2.02
CA ALA A 149 -1.18 10.43 2.97
C ALA A 149 -0.43 11.04 4.15
N LEU A 150 -1.04 12.07 4.72
CA LEU A 150 -0.69 12.58 6.03
C LEU A 150 -1.35 11.69 7.08
N ILE A 151 -0.59 11.30 8.10
CA ILE A 151 -1.02 10.36 9.15
C ILE A 151 -1.19 11.17 10.44
N ILE A 152 -2.38 11.11 11.01
CA ILE A 152 -2.70 11.79 12.28
C ILE A 152 -3.09 10.72 13.30
N PRO A 153 -2.27 10.48 14.35
CA PRO A 153 -2.67 9.63 15.45
C PRO A 153 -3.85 10.25 16.21
N LYS A 154 -4.92 9.50 16.42
CA LYS A 154 -6.12 9.99 17.14
C LYS A 154 -5.79 10.36 18.59
N SER A 155 -4.86 9.63 19.21
CA SER A 155 -4.37 9.90 20.56
C SER A 155 -3.72 11.28 20.71
N ALA A 156 -3.20 11.86 19.64
CA ALA A 156 -2.56 13.18 19.66
C ALA A 156 -3.58 14.34 19.63
N VAL A 157 -4.80 14.10 19.18
CA VAL A 157 -5.84 15.13 19.06
C VAL A 157 -6.37 15.56 20.44
N GLY A 158 -6.31 14.67 21.43
CA GLY A 158 -6.49 14.96 22.85
C GLY A 158 -7.87 14.64 23.37
N SER A 159 -8.97 15.11 22.78
CA SER A 159 -10.32 14.80 23.24
C SER A 159 -11.25 14.34 22.11
N ASP A 160 -12.34 13.67 22.49
CA ASP A 160 -13.33 13.18 21.52
C ASP A 160 -14.04 14.34 20.81
N GLU A 161 -14.25 15.49 21.48
CA GLU A 161 -14.85 16.69 20.88
C GLU A 161 -13.92 17.23 19.77
N ARG A 162 -12.63 17.37 20.05
CA ARG A 162 -11.65 17.84 19.05
C ARG A 162 -11.51 16.83 17.90
N LEU A 163 -11.63 15.55 18.19
CA LEU A 163 -11.61 14.50 17.18
C LEU A 163 -12.89 14.58 16.30
N ALA A 164 -14.03 14.87 16.88
CA ALA A 164 -15.28 15.07 16.13
C ALA A 164 -15.21 16.31 15.24
N GLU A 165 -14.64 17.43 15.72
CA GLU A 165 -14.40 18.62 14.90
C GLU A 165 -13.45 18.33 13.74
N LEU A 166 -12.34 17.63 14.00
CA LEU A 166 -11.38 17.24 12.95
C LEU A 166 -12.03 16.36 11.88
N ARG A 167 -12.87 15.40 12.30
CA ARG A 167 -13.65 14.55 11.38
C ARG A 167 -14.62 15.38 10.54
N GLN A 168 -15.30 16.34 11.16
CA GLN A 168 -16.22 17.23 10.46
C GLN A 168 -15.49 18.05 9.38
N TRP A 169 -14.35 18.67 9.71
CA TRP A 169 -13.57 19.46 8.76
C TRP A 169 -12.97 18.57 7.66
N ALA A 170 -12.49 17.39 8.02
CA ALA A 170 -11.98 16.42 7.08
C ALA A 170 -13.10 15.70 6.28
N GLN A 171 -14.39 15.92 6.59
CA GLN A 171 -15.52 15.23 5.99
C GLN A 171 -15.39 13.69 6.10
N LEU A 172 -14.87 13.19 7.23
CA LEU A 172 -14.80 11.77 7.52
C LEU A 172 -16.20 11.26 7.92
N GLY A 173 -16.68 10.23 7.23
CA GLY A 173 -17.99 9.65 7.47
C GLY A 173 -19.13 10.32 6.68
N ALA A 174 -18.86 11.29 5.80
CA ALA A 174 -19.82 11.67 4.75
C ALA A 174 -19.80 10.61 3.64
N PRO A 175 -20.95 10.11 3.16
CA PRO A 175 -21.04 9.11 2.11
C PRO A 175 -20.48 9.58 0.78
#